data_102b1a4c2526bb7608ba22c70eea57ea
#
_entry.id   102b1a4c2526bb7608ba22c70eea57ea
#
_cell.length_a   1.000
_cell.length_b   1.000
_cell.length_c   1.000
_cell.angle_alpha   90.00
_cell.angle_beta   90.00
_cell.angle_gamma   90.00
#
_symmetry.space_group_name_H-M   'P 1'
#
loop_
_entity.id
_entity.type
_entity.pdbx_description
1 polymer ?
#
loop_
_entity_poly.entity_id
_entity_poly.type
_entity_poly.pdbx_seq_one_letter_code
_entity_poly.pdbx_strand_id
1 'polypeptide(L)'
;VRIWLDVLFYSVIGSACMVIKDIVGTIYTDAVSNGRHKLAGNMDGIGDIVGIVLASFSGVQLVHLGWQGWLGIIPIGLTGKYVTQHAVKWSHENIKPESEIPTN
;
A
#
# COMPACT_ATOMS: atom_id res chain seq x y z
N VAL A 1 -26.91 -13.22 0.80
CA VAL A 1 -25.90 -13.68 -0.17
C VAL A 1 -25.21 -12.50 -0.85
N ARG A 2 -25.99 -11.50 -1.29
CA ARG A 2 -25.44 -10.33 -1.97
C ARG A 2 -24.45 -9.53 -1.11
N ILE A 3 -24.76 -9.37 0.18
CA ILE A 3 -23.88 -8.59 1.07
C ILE A 3 -22.51 -9.24 1.22
N TRP A 4 -22.42 -10.57 1.20
CA TRP A 4 -21.14 -11.25 1.27
C TRP A 4 -20.34 -11.12 -0.02
N LEU A 5 -21.01 -11.04 -1.17
CA LEU A 5 -20.35 -10.74 -2.43
C LEU A 5 -19.77 -9.32 -2.41
N ASP A 6 -20.51 -8.36 -1.86
CA ASP A 6 -20.03 -7.00 -1.70
C ASP A 6 -18.84 -6.93 -0.74
N VAL A 7 -18.88 -7.65 0.38
CA VAL A 7 -17.76 -7.75 1.31
C VAL A 7 -16.51 -8.30 0.58
N LEU A 8 -16.69 -9.36 -0.18
CA LEU A 8 -15.59 -9.95 -0.95
C LEU A 8 -15.01 -8.95 -1.97
N PHE A 9 -15.88 -8.28 -2.70
CA PHE A 9 -15.48 -7.27 -3.70
C PHE A 9 -14.64 -6.16 -3.05
N TYR A 10 -15.15 -5.57 -1.96
CA TYR A 10 -14.45 -4.51 -1.24
C TYR A 10 -13.13 -5.00 -0.66
N SER A 11 -13.10 -6.23 -0.14
CA SER A 11 -11.89 -6.81 0.42
C SER A 11 -10.80 -7.00 -0.64
N VAL A 12 -11.17 -7.48 -1.83
CA VAL A 12 -10.22 -7.68 -2.94
C VAL A 12 -9.63 -6.35 -3.39
N ILE A 13 -10.49 -5.35 -3.60
CA ILE A 13 -10.01 -4.04 -4.07
C ILE A 13 -9.20 -3.34 -2.98
N GLY A 14 -9.65 -3.39 -1.72
CA GLY A 14 -8.90 -2.83 -0.60
C GLY A 14 -7.55 -3.50 -0.42
N SER A 15 -7.47 -4.81 -0.58
CA SER A 15 -6.20 -5.54 -0.53
C SER A 15 -5.26 -5.12 -1.65
N ALA A 16 -5.77 -4.93 -2.86
CA ALA A 16 -4.96 -4.44 -3.98
C ALA A 16 -4.40 -3.05 -3.70
N CYS A 17 -5.21 -2.15 -3.16
CA CYS A 17 -4.75 -0.82 -2.76
C CYS A 17 -3.69 -0.89 -1.66
N MET A 18 -3.87 -1.79 -0.69
CA MET A 18 -2.92 -1.98 0.40
C MET A 18 -1.57 -2.50 -0.11
N VAL A 19 -1.58 -3.42 -1.08
CA VAL A 19 -0.35 -3.91 -1.73
C VAL A 19 0.42 -2.74 -2.32
N ILE A 20 -0.25 -1.91 -3.11
CA ILE A 20 0.37 -0.75 -3.75
C ILE A 20 0.91 0.21 -2.69
N LYS A 21 0.11 0.52 -1.69
CA LYS A 21 0.49 1.44 -0.61
C LYS A 21 1.73 0.97 0.14
N ASP A 22 1.79 -0.32 0.47
CA ASP A 22 2.92 -0.86 1.23
C ASP A 22 4.20 -0.88 0.40
N ILE A 23 4.11 -1.24 -0.88
CA ILE A 23 5.26 -1.20 -1.79
C ILE A 23 5.78 0.23 -1.92
N VAL A 24 4.89 1.18 -2.18
CA VAL A 24 5.24 2.59 -2.32
C VAL A 24 5.87 3.14 -1.03
N GLY A 25 5.29 2.83 0.12
CA GLY A 25 5.80 3.27 1.41
C GLY A 25 7.19 2.70 1.71
N THR A 26 7.43 1.44 1.37
CA THR A 26 8.72 0.81 1.55
C THR A 26 9.79 1.46 0.66
N ILE A 27 9.46 1.69 -0.60
CA ILE A 27 10.37 2.36 -1.53
C ILE A 27 10.67 3.78 -1.05
N TYR A 28 9.66 4.50 -0.59
CA TYR A 28 9.82 5.84 -0.02
C TYR A 28 10.80 5.83 1.14
N THR A 29 10.63 4.93 2.08
CA THR A 29 11.48 4.84 3.28
C THR A 29 12.93 4.58 2.89
N ASP A 30 13.17 3.63 1.99
CA ASP A 30 14.52 3.32 1.54
C ASP A 30 15.12 4.46 0.70
N ALA A 31 14.31 5.14 -0.11
CA ALA A 31 14.77 6.28 -0.89
C ALA A 31 15.24 7.42 0.02
N VAL A 32 14.48 7.70 1.09
CA VAL A 32 14.87 8.71 2.09
C VAL A 32 16.18 8.31 2.76
N SER A 33 16.30 7.05 3.19
CA SER A 33 17.50 6.54 3.85
C SER A 33 18.74 6.63 2.96
N ASN A 34 18.57 6.49 1.64
CA ASN A 34 19.68 6.51 0.68
C ASN A 34 19.89 7.87 0.01
N GLY A 35 19.19 8.90 0.44
CA GLY A 35 19.36 10.25 -0.09
C GLY A 35 18.79 10.48 -1.49
N ARG A 36 17.90 9.61 -1.95
CA ARG A 36 17.31 9.70 -3.28
C ARG A 36 16.07 10.61 -3.26
N HIS A 37 16.29 11.91 -3.30
CA HIS A 37 15.22 12.90 -3.08
C HIS A 37 14.11 12.85 -4.12
N LYS A 38 14.45 12.68 -5.41
CA LYS A 38 13.43 12.62 -6.46
C LYS A 38 12.54 11.40 -6.32
N LEU A 39 13.15 10.24 -6.06
CA LEU A 39 12.40 9.01 -5.86
C LEU A 39 11.51 9.13 -4.63
N ALA A 40 12.03 9.66 -3.53
CA ALA A 40 11.26 9.85 -2.31
C ALA A 40 10.05 10.75 -2.53
N GLY A 41 10.23 11.87 -3.21
CA GLY A 41 9.14 12.80 -3.51
C GLY A 41 8.07 12.16 -4.39
N ASN A 42 8.47 11.42 -5.42
CA ASN A 42 7.52 10.73 -6.29
C ASN A 42 6.74 9.67 -5.54
N MET A 43 7.41 8.89 -4.69
CA MET A 43 6.74 7.84 -3.91
C MET A 43 5.80 8.44 -2.86
N ASP A 44 6.17 9.57 -2.25
CA ASP A 44 5.32 10.26 -1.30
C ASP A 44 4.01 10.71 -1.96
N GLY A 45 4.09 11.33 -3.13
CA GLY A 45 2.90 11.75 -3.87
C GLY A 45 2.00 10.59 -4.25
N ILE A 46 2.58 9.50 -4.76
CA ILE A 46 1.82 8.30 -5.11
C ILE A 46 1.18 7.69 -3.86
N GLY A 47 1.95 7.62 -2.77
CA GLY A 47 1.46 7.08 -1.50
C GLY A 47 0.28 7.86 -0.95
N ASP A 48 0.32 9.20 -1.05
CA ASP A 48 -0.78 10.05 -0.61
C ASP A 48 -2.05 9.79 -1.41
N ILE A 49 -1.94 9.70 -2.74
CA ILE A 49 -3.09 9.40 -3.60
C ILE A 49 -3.69 8.04 -3.27
N VAL A 50 -2.85 7.01 -3.19
CA VAL A 50 -3.30 5.65 -2.86
C VAL A 50 -3.91 5.61 -1.46
N GLY A 51 -3.32 6.31 -0.49
CA GLY A 51 -3.84 6.38 0.87
C GLY A 51 -5.22 7.00 0.95
N ILE A 52 -5.45 8.08 0.20
CA ILE A 52 -6.77 8.74 0.15
C ILE A 52 -7.81 7.80 -0.47
N VAL A 53 -7.46 7.13 -1.58
CA VAL A 53 -8.35 6.17 -2.23
C VAL A 53 -8.69 5.03 -1.28
N LEU A 54 -7.70 4.47 -0.61
CA LEU A 54 -7.90 3.35 0.33
C LEU A 54 -8.78 3.77 1.51
N ALA A 55 -8.53 4.95 2.10
CA ALA A 55 -9.31 5.44 3.21
C ALA A 55 -10.76 5.69 2.82
N SER A 56 -10.98 6.30 1.65
CA SER A 56 -12.32 6.57 1.14
C SER A 56 -13.08 5.27 0.86
N PHE A 57 -12.40 4.29 0.27
CA PHE A 57 -12.99 3.00 -0.06
C PHE A 57 -13.36 2.23 1.22
N SER A 58 -12.48 2.23 2.21
CA SER A 58 -12.75 1.59 3.51
C SER A 58 -13.92 2.26 4.24
N GLY A 59 -14.01 3.58 4.19
CA GLY A 59 -15.12 4.33 4.77
C GLY A 59 -16.46 3.94 4.15
N VAL A 60 -16.52 3.87 2.82
CA VAL A 60 -17.71 3.42 2.10
C VAL A 60 -18.07 1.98 2.51
N GLN A 61 -17.08 1.12 2.59
CA GLN A 61 -17.30 -0.28 3.01
C GLN A 61 -17.95 -0.36 4.39
N LEU A 62 -17.44 0.40 5.36
CA LEU A 62 -17.97 0.38 6.73
C LEU A 62 -19.36 0.97 6.80
N VAL A 63 -19.64 2.05 6.07
CA VAL A 63 -20.95 2.70 6.09
C VAL A 63 -22.00 1.84 5.41
N HIS A 64 -21.69 1.27 4.25
CA HIS A 64 -22.68 0.50 3.49
C HIS A 64 -22.88 -0.94 3.97
N LEU A 65 -21.83 -1.58 4.46
CA LEU A 65 -21.87 -2.99 4.84
C LEU A 65 -21.99 -3.22 6.34
N GLY A 66 -21.83 -2.18 7.15
CA GLY A 66 -21.92 -2.29 8.60
C GLY A 66 -20.87 -3.25 9.17
N TRP A 67 -21.28 -4.14 10.09
CA TRP A 67 -20.35 -5.04 10.77
C TRP A 67 -19.69 -6.05 9.80
N GLN A 68 -20.39 -6.41 8.72
CA GLN A 68 -19.80 -7.30 7.72
C GLN A 68 -18.62 -6.61 7.01
N GLY A 69 -18.67 -5.29 6.87
CA GLY A 69 -17.56 -4.51 6.33
C GLY A 69 -16.31 -4.64 7.19
N TRP A 70 -16.46 -4.70 8.50
CA TRP A 70 -15.32 -4.91 9.40
C TRP A 70 -14.62 -6.24 9.13
N LEU A 71 -15.40 -7.31 8.88
CA LEU A 71 -14.80 -8.59 8.52
C LEU A 71 -13.99 -8.52 7.25
N GLY A 72 -14.40 -7.70 6.29
CA GLY A 72 -13.67 -7.49 5.05
C GLY A 72 -12.35 -6.75 5.22
N ILE A 73 -12.17 -6.01 6.31
CA ILE A 73 -10.93 -5.28 6.58
C ILE A 73 -9.81 -6.20 7.06
N ILE A 74 -10.14 -7.31 7.71
CA ILE A 74 -9.13 -8.24 8.23
C ILE A 74 -8.22 -8.78 7.12
N PRO A 75 -8.73 -9.28 5.97
CA PRO A 75 -7.87 -9.70 4.87
C PRO A 75 -6.99 -8.56 4.33
N ILE A 76 -7.47 -7.33 4.34
CA ILE A 76 -6.69 -6.16 3.91
C ILE A 76 -5.46 -5.99 4.79
N GLY A 77 -5.65 -6.04 6.11
CA GLY A 77 -4.54 -5.94 7.06
C GLY A 77 -3.55 -7.08 6.94
N LEU A 78 -4.03 -8.31 6.77
CA LEU A 78 -3.16 -9.48 6.59
C LEU A 78 -2.35 -9.37 5.30
N THR A 79 -2.96 -8.90 4.22
CA THR A 79 -2.28 -8.64 2.95
C THR A 79 -1.14 -7.64 3.16
N GLY A 80 -1.41 -6.57 3.89
CA GLY A 80 -0.38 -5.56 4.21
C GLY A 80 0.81 -6.16 4.92
N LYS A 81 0.58 -7.03 5.90
CA LYS A 81 1.66 -7.69 6.63
C LYS A 81 2.59 -8.47 5.71
N TYR A 82 2.03 -9.33 4.86
CA TYR A 82 2.82 -10.17 3.98
C TYR A 82 3.54 -9.36 2.90
N VAL A 83 2.84 -8.40 2.30
CA VAL A 83 3.42 -7.57 1.24
C VAL A 83 4.57 -6.73 1.79
N THR A 84 4.43 -6.16 2.98
CA THR A 84 5.49 -5.36 3.58
C THR A 84 6.75 -6.18 3.81
N GLN A 85 6.62 -7.43 4.29
CA GLN A 85 7.77 -8.30 4.50
C GLN A 85 8.56 -8.51 3.20
N HIS A 86 7.86 -8.80 2.10
CA HIS A 86 8.51 -9.01 0.82
C HIS A 86 9.04 -7.71 0.21
N ALA A 87 8.30 -6.62 0.35
CA ALA A 87 8.71 -5.32 -0.19
C ALA A 87 9.97 -4.80 0.49
N VAL A 88 10.08 -4.96 1.80
CA VAL A 88 11.28 -4.55 2.54
C VAL A 88 12.49 -5.30 2.04
N LYS A 89 12.38 -6.61 1.88
CA LYS A 89 13.48 -7.43 1.37
C LYS A 89 13.91 -6.99 -0.03
N TRP A 90 12.93 -6.85 -0.93
CA TRP A 90 13.20 -6.42 -2.30
C TRP A 90 13.86 -5.06 -2.34
N SER A 91 13.35 -4.12 -1.55
CA SER A 91 13.82 -2.74 -1.53
C SER A 91 15.26 -2.66 -1.05
N HIS A 92 15.61 -3.38 0.00
CA HIS A 92 16.99 -3.41 0.50
C HIS A 92 17.97 -3.98 -0.53
N GLU A 93 17.52 -4.92 -1.34
CA GLU A 93 18.36 -5.53 -2.37
C GLU A 93 18.52 -4.66 -3.62
N ASN A 94 17.53 -3.82 -3.92
CA ASN A 94 17.43 -3.13 -5.21
C ASN A 94 17.58 -1.61 -5.14
N ILE A 95 17.31 -0.98 -4.01
CA ILE A 95 17.44 0.47 -3.86
C ILE A 95 18.81 0.78 -3.30
N LYS A 96 19.60 1.50 -4.10
CA LYS A 96 20.96 1.87 -3.75
C LYS A 96 21.05 3.36 -3.44
N PRO A 97 22.06 3.80 -2.63
CA PRO A 97 22.33 5.22 -2.43
C PRO A 97 22.52 5.93 -3.76
N GLU A 98 22.12 7.19 -3.83
CA GLU A 98 22.24 7.98 -5.05
C GLU A 98 23.69 8.07 -5.53
N SER A 99 24.64 8.11 -4.61
CA SER A 99 26.06 8.16 -4.91
C SER A 99 26.58 6.91 -5.63
N GLU A 100 25.88 5.78 -5.53
CA GLU A 100 26.27 4.53 -6.20
C GLU A 100 25.58 4.33 -7.54
N ILE A 101 24.65 5.25 -7.92
CA ILE A 101 23.94 5.15 -9.19
C ILE A 101 24.79 5.76 -10.28
N PRO A 102 25.01 5.03 -11.41
CA PRO A 102 25.75 5.62 -12.52
C PRO A 102 25.09 6.89 -13.02
N THR A 103 25.85 7.97 -13.13
CA THR A 103 25.37 9.23 -13.71
C THR A 103 25.62 9.20 -15.21
N ASN A 104 24.54 9.36 -15.96
CA ASN A 104 24.63 9.42 -17.42
C ASN A 104 24.56 10.85 -17.90
#